data_11d7795d9f5f4b167dd17123a9990634
#
_entry.id   11d7795d9f5f4b167dd17123a9990634
#
_cell.length_a   1.000
_cell.length_b   1.000
_cell.length_c   1.000
_cell.angle_alpha   90.00
_cell.angle_beta   90.00
_cell.angle_gamma   90.00
#
_symmetry.space_group_name_H-M   'P 1'
#
loop_
_entity.id
_entity.type
_entity.pdbx_description
1 polymer ?
#
loop_
_entity_poly.entity_id
_entity_poly.type
_entity_poly.pdbx_seq_one_letter_code
_entity_poly.pdbx_strand_id
1 'polypeptide(L)'
;MMSVPETPSHAAPQATFETLTAERIAELVAIERLAYSHPWTARNFADSLQAGYNCQLLVAGATLLGYFVAMQGVDEVHLLNITVAPQAQ
;
A
#
# COMPACT_ATOMS: atom_id res chain seq x y z
N MET A 1 17.12 -33.40 7.17
CA MET A 1 16.83 -32.80 7.02
C MET A 1 16.74 -32.09 6.52
N MET A 2 16.51 -31.80 6.25
CA MET A 2 16.38 -31.00 5.80
C MET A 2 16.09 -30.09 5.67
N SER A 3 16.08 -29.62 5.70
CA SER A 3 15.88 -28.60 5.67
C SER A 3 15.42 -27.94 4.87
N VAL A 4 15.10 -27.36 4.75
CA VAL A 4 14.60 -26.65 4.01
C VAL A 4 14.74 -25.64 3.60
N PRO A 5 14.66 -25.21 3.21
CA PRO A 5 14.69 -24.25 2.71
C PRO A 5 14.52 -23.27 2.48
N GLU A 6 14.62 -22.83 2.35
CA GLU A 6 14.45 -21.95 1.98
C GLU A 6 14.62 -21.31 1.35
N THR A 7 15.12 -21.18 1.36
CA THR A 7 15.30 -20.40 0.83
C THR A 7 14.91 -19.60 0.01
N PRO A 8 14.46 -19.17 -0.03
CA PRO A 8 13.67 -18.30 -0.83
C PRO A 8 14.30 -17.03 -1.20
N SER A 9 15.39 -16.76 -0.69
CA SER A 9 16.04 -15.50 -0.95
C SER A 9 16.24 -15.23 -2.45
N HIS A 10 16.37 -16.25 -3.23
CA HIS A 10 16.54 -16.08 -4.68
C HIS A 10 15.21 -16.24 -5.42
N ALA A 11 14.12 -16.36 -4.71
CA ALA A 11 12.82 -16.56 -5.33
C ALA A 11 12.13 -15.24 -5.55
N ALA A 12 11.98 -14.42 -4.54
CA ALA A 12 11.25 -13.18 -4.63
C ALA A 12 11.80 -12.16 -3.64
N PRO A 13 11.73 -10.88 -3.98
CA PRO A 13 12.12 -9.83 -3.05
C PRO A 13 11.22 -9.86 -1.83
N GLN A 14 11.76 -9.46 -0.70
CA GLN A 14 10.96 -9.30 0.50
C GLN A 14 10.06 -8.06 0.38
N ALA A 15 8.89 -8.15 0.97
CA ALA A 15 7.98 -7.02 1.02
C ALA A 15 8.45 -6.01 2.06
N THR A 16 8.40 -4.75 1.71
CA THR A 16 8.75 -3.66 2.60
C THR A 16 7.72 -2.55 2.49
N PHE A 17 7.60 -1.75 3.56
CA PHE A 17 6.74 -0.58 3.52
C PHE A 17 7.56 0.63 3.07
N GLU A 18 6.92 1.48 2.25
CA GLU A 18 7.48 2.75 1.80
C GLU A 18 6.41 3.82 1.97
N THR A 19 6.83 5.02 2.37
CA THR A 19 5.89 6.12 2.49
C THR A 19 5.41 6.54 1.11
N LEU A 20 4.10 6.75 0.98
CA LEU A 20 3.51 7.25 -0.27
C LEU A 20 4.08 8.63 -0.59
N THR A 21 4.44 8.84 -1.85
CA THR A 21 4.83 10.14 -2.37
C THR A 21 3.82 10.56 -3.43
N ALA A 22 3.81 11.88 -3.72
CA ALA A 22 2.86 12.41 -4.71
C ALA A 22 3.01 11.74 -6.07
N GLU A 23 4.24 11.39 -6.45
CA GLU A 23 4.52 10.78 -7.74
C GLU A 23 3.87 9.41 -7.90
N ARG A 24 3.56 8.73 -6.81
CA ARG A 24 3.01 7.39 -6.86
C ARG A 24 1.49 7.34 -6.75
N ILE A 25 0.85 8.49 -6.55
CA ILE A 25 -0.61 8.52 -6.38
C ILE A 25 -1.34 7.95 -7.60
N ALA A 26 -0.84 8.21 -8.81
CA ALA A 26 -1.49 7.71 -10.02
C ALA A 26 -1.60 6.18 -10.02
N GLU A 27 -0.60 5.47 -9.49
CA GLU A 27 -0.66 4.01 -9.39
C GLU A 27 -1.79 3.57 -8.45
N LEU A 28 -1.94 4.27 -7.34
CA LEU A 28 -2.98 3.95 -6.37
C LEU A 28 -4.37 4.20 -6.95
N VAL A 29 -4.54 5.29 -7.70
CA VAL A 29 -5.81 5.58 -8.35
C VAL A 29 -6.18 4.48 -9.34
N ALA A 30 -5.21 3.98 -10.10
CA ALA A 30 -5.47 2.89 -11.03
C ALA A 30 -5.93 1.63 -10.31
N ILE A 31 -5.31 1.32 -9.18
CA ILE A 31 -5.71 0.15 -8.37
C ILE A 31 -7.10 0.35 -7.77
N GLU A 32 -7.39 1.56 -7.27
CA GLU A 32 -8.70 1.89 -6.73
C GLU A 32 -9.82 1.64 -7.74
N ARG A 33 -9.59 2.03 -8.98
CA ARG A 33 -10.58 1.86 -10.04
C ARG A 33 -10.85 0.41 -10.36
N LEU A 34 -9.84 -0.45 -10.18
CA LEU A 34 -10.00 -1.88 -10.41
C LEU A 34 -10.64 -2.58 -9.22
N ALA A 35 -10.39 -2.09 -8.02
CA ALA A 35 -10.78 -2.78 -6.79
C ALA A 35 -12.15 -2.36 -6.26
N TYR A 36 -12.58 -1.14 -6.52
CA TYR A 36 -13.77 -0.58 -5.86
C TYR A 36 -14.72 0.08 -6.84
N SER A 37 -16.02 0.01 -6.52
CA SER A 37 -17.04 0.72 -7.27
C SER A 37 -17.07 2.21 -6.94
N HIS A 38 -16.58 2.59 -5.77
CA HIS A 38 -16.46 3.98 -5.34
C HIS A 38 -15.01 4.26 -4.96
N PRO A 39 -14.12 4.37 -5.96
CA PRO A 39 -12.69 4.48 -5.69
C PRO A 39 -12.32 5.85 -5.12
N TRP A 40 -11.26 5.86 -4.32
CA TRP A 40 -10.62 7.11 -3.94
C TRP A 40 -10.04 7.77 -5.18
N THR A 41 -10.06 9.10 -5.17
CA THR A 41 -9.50 9.91 -6.26
C THR A 41 -8.07 10.31 -5.90
N ALA A 42 -7.36 10.85 -6.91
CA ALA A 42 -6.04 11.42 -6.67
C ALA A 42 -6.09 12.50 -5.58
N ARG A 43 -7.17 13.27 -5.55
CA ARG A 43 -7.34 14.32 -4.55
C ARG A 43 -7.47 13.76 -3.15
N ASN A 44 -8.19 12.66 -2.99
CA ASN A 44 -8.31 12.02 -1.66
C ASN A 44 -6.93 11.63 -1.13
N PHE A 45 -6.08 11.05 -1.96
CA PHE A 45 -4.73 10.68 -1.54
C PHE A 45 -3.87 11.91 -1.27
N ALA A 46 -3.94 12.91 -2.14
CA ALA A 46 -3.16 14.14 -1.95
C ALA A 46 -3.55 14.86 -0.66
N ASP A 47 -4.85 14.94 -0.38
CA ASP A 47 -5.34 15.56 0.86
C ASP A 47 -4.86 14.80 2.08
N SER A 48 -4.82 13.46 2.01
CA SER A 48 -4.33 12.63 3.11
C SER A 48 -2.85 12.88 3.38
N LEU A 49 -2.05 13.00 2.32
CA LEU A 49 -0.63 13.34 2.47
C LEU A 49 -0.46 14.70 3.13
N GLN A 50 -1.22 15.67 2.66
CA GLN A 50 -1.12 17.04 3.18
C GLN A 50 -1.58 17.12 4.62
N ALA A 51 -2.55 16.31 5.00
CA ALA A 51 -3.03 16.25 6.37
C ALA A 51 -2.05 15.56 7.32
N GLY A 52 -1.01 14.94 6.79
CA GLY A 52 -0.03 14.23 7.60
C GLY A 52 -0.46 12.85 8.02
N TYR A 53 -1.43 12.26 7.34
CA TYR A 53 -1.86 10.90 7.63
C TYR A 53 -0.75 9.90 7.27
N ASN A 54 -0.80 8.74 7.91
CA ASN A 54 0.17 7.69 7.63
C ASN A 54 -0.27 6.94 6.37
N CYS A 55 0.40 7.25 5.26
CA CYS A 55 0.11 6.66 3.95
C CYS A 55 1.29 5.78 3.57
N GLN A 56 1.08 4.47 3.55
CA GLN A 56 2.15 3.52 3.32
C GLN A 56 1.83 2.59 2.16
N LEU A 57 2.86 2.33 1.36
CA LEU A 57 2.82 1.33 0.30
C LEU A 57 3.52 0.07 0.79
N LEU A 58 2.99 -1.08 0.42
CA LEU A 58 3.67 -2.34 0.60
C LEU A 58 4.20 -2.78 -0.76
N VAL A 59 5.50 -2.87 -0.88
CA VAL A 59 6.15 -3.19 -2.16
C VAL A 59 7.07 -4.39 -2.02
N ALA A 60 7.22 -5.13 -3.09
CA ALA A 60 8.19 -6.22 -3.20
C ALA A 60 8.97 -5.99 -4.48
N GLY A 61 10.21 -5.49 -4.32
CA GLY A 61 10.97 -5.06 -5.48
C GLY A 61 10.25 -3.91 -6.18
N ALA A 62 9.94 -4.07 -7.46
CA ALA A 62 9.24 -3.07 -8.24
C ALA A 62 7.72 -3.25 -8.20
N THR A 63 7.23 -4.26 -7.50
CA THR A 63 5.81 -4.60 -7.51
C THR A 63 5.09 -3.99 -6.32
N LEU A 64 4.04 -3.23 -6.58
CA LEU A 64 3.16 -2.69 -5.55
C LEU A 64 2.13 -3.75 -5.17
N LEU A 65 2.18 -4.19 -3.92
CA LEU A 65 1.30 -5.25 -3.43
C LEU A 65 0.03 -4.70 -2.79
N GLY A 66 0.11 -3.52 -2.24
CA GLY A 66 -1.03 -2.91 -1.56
C GLY A 66 -0.63 -1.62 -0.88
N TYR A 67 -1.57 -1.04 -0.14
CA TYR A 67 -1.32 0.22 0.56
C TYR A 67 -2.35 0.45 1.64
N PHE A 68 -2.06 1.37 2.54
CA PHE A 68 -3.05 1.81 3.50
C PHE A 68 -2.88 3.29 3.81
N VAL A 69 -3.97 3.90 4.27
CA VAL A 69 -3.99 5.25 4.79
C VAL A 69 -4.63 5.20 6.18
N ALA A 70 -3.94 5.70 7.18
CA ALA A 70 -4.40 5.69 8.55
C ALA A 70 -4.25 7.07 9.17
N MET A 71 -5.22 7.45 9.97
CA MET A 71 -5.23 8.72 10.70
C MET A 71 -4.99 8.43 12.18
N GLN A 72 -3.99 9.08 12.75
CA GLN A 72 -3.68 8.93 14.16
C GLN A 72 -4.59 9.83 14.99
N GLY A 73 -5.36 9.25 15.89
CA GLY A 73 -6.13 9.99 16.88
C GLY A 73 -5.37 10.09 18.20
N VAL A 74 -6.05 10.56 19.23
CA VAL A 74 -5.41 10.73 20.53
C VAL A 74 -5.08 9.38 21.15
N ASP A 75 -6.06 8.49 21.21
CA ASP A 75 -5.88 7.17 21.80
C ASP A 75 -6.20 6.06 20.82
N GLU A 76 -6.25 6.38 19.53
CA GLU A 76 -6.71 5.41 18.54
C GLU A 76 -6.12 5.71 17.18
N VAL A 77 -6.19 4.72 16.30
CA VAL A 77 -5.81 4.87 14.91
C VAL A 77 -7.02 4.51 14.07
N HIS A 78 -7.39 5.40 13.15
CA HIS A 78 -8.48 5.17 12.21
C HIS A 78 -7.93 4.74 10.87
N LEU A 79 -8.31 3.55 10.43
CA LEU A 79 -7.92 3.05 9.12
C LEU A 79 -8.91 3.60 8.10
N LEU A 80 -8.44 4.48 7.22
CA LEU A 80 -9.29 5.14 6.22
C LEU A 80 -9.35 4.37 4.91
N ASN A 81 -8.29 3.65 4.58
CA ASN A 81 -8.23 2.85 3.36
C ASN A 81 -7.18 1.76 3.56
N ILE A 82 -7.53 0.53 3.20
CA ILE A 82 -6.57 -0.56 3.12
C ILE A 82 -6.91 -1.38 1.89
N THR A 83 -5.94 -1.56 1.02
CA THR A 83 -6.19 -2.18 -0.27
C THR A 83 -5.05 -3.13 -0.62
N VAL A 84 -5.42 -4.32 -1.07
CA VAL A 84 -4.49 -5.28 -1.65
C VAL A 84 -4.66 -5.20 -3.17
N ALA A 85 -3.56 -4.98 -3.88
CA ALA A 85 -3.62 -4.87 -5.31
C ALA A 85 -4.20 -6.16 -5.92
N PRO A 86 -5.07 -6.07 -6.94
CA PRO A 86 -5.74 -7.26 -7.48
C PRO A 86 -4.79 -8.38 -7.86
N GLN A 87 -3.64 -8.05 -8.43
CA GLN A 87 -2.68 -9.06 -8.85
C GLN A 87 -1.96 -9.71 -7.66
N ALA A 88 -2.11 -9.18 -6.47
CA ALA A 88 -1.48 -9.71 -5.26
C ALA A 88 -2.46 -10.46 -4.35
N GLN A 89 -3.72 -10.48 -4.73
CA GLN A 89 -4.74 -11.17 -3.95
C GLN A 89 -4.66 -12.68 -4.12
#